data_b7020463f57474aff6c221e3e99d57b3
#
_entry.id   b7020463f57474aff6c221e3e99d57b3
#
_cell.length_a   1.000
_cell.length_b   1.000
_cell.length_c   1.000
_cell.angle_alpha   90.00
_cell.angle_beta   90.00
_cell.angle_gamma   90.00
#
_symmetry.space_group_name_H-M   'P 1'
#
loop_
_entity.id
_entity.type
_entity.pdbx_description
1 polymer ?
#
loop_
_entity_poly.entity_id
_entity_poly.type
_entity_poly.pdbx_seq_one_letter_code
_entity_poly.pdbx_strand_id
1 'polypeptide(L)'
;MTVVALLSVAPVKAGSMAADVADAVAALDDFDVAYETNPMGTVIEADDIDTLLSAVAAAHKAVEGDRVSTFLKVDDKRTSDAPASRKVAGVEDHLGRPARKDRS
;
A
#
# COMPACT_ATOMS: atom_id res chain seq x y z
N MET A 1 -14.53 -4.20 10.10
CA MET A 1 -13.51 -3.12 10.06
C MET A 1 -12.67 -3.28 8.82
N THR A 2 -12.37 -2.19 8.17
CA THR A 2 -11.45 -2.17 7.03
C THR A 2 -10.38 -1.14 7.29
N VAL A 3 -9.13 -1.56 7.22
CA VAL A 3 -7.98 -0.67 7.37
C VAL A 3 -7.27 -0.59 6.03
N VAL A 4 -7.07 0.62 5.53
CA VAL A 4 -6.39 0.88 4.26
C VAL A 4 -5.17 1.75 4.54
N ALA A 5 -4.05 1.44 3.92
CA ALA A 5 -2.83 2.22 4.08
C ALA A 5 -2.15 2.47 2.75
N LEU A 6 -1.41 3.57 2.70
CA LEU A 6 -0.45 3.83 1.64
C LEU A 6 0.95 3.69 2.24
N LEU A 7 1.73 2.78 1.69
CA LEU A 7 3.11 2.53 2.10
C LEU A 7 4.07 2.89 0.99
N SER A 8 5.08 3.67 1.34
CA SER A 8 6.23 3.93 0.48
C SER A 8 7.48 3.68 1.30
N VAL A 9 8.28 2.70 0.92
CA VAL A 9 9.51 2.32 1.62
C VAL A 9 10.64 2.14 0.64
N ALA A 10 11.77 2.76 0.92
CA ALA A 10 12.93 2.69 0.02
C ALA A 10 14.23 2.97 0.79
N PRO A 11 15.36 2.39 0.35
CA PRO A 11 16.65 2.77 0.88
C PRO A 11 17.02 4.17 0.38
N VAL A 12 17.74 4.92 1.19
CA VAL A 12 18.25 6.25 0.78
C VAL A 12 19.57 6.03 0.06
N LYS A 13 19.53 6.01 -1.27
CA LYS A 13 20.68 5.75 -2.11
C LYS A 13 20.49 6.35 -3.51
N ALA A 14 21.57 6.40 -4.29
CA ALA A 14 21.49 6.76 -5.71
C ALA A 14 21.06 5.55 -6.55
N GLY A 15 20.50 5.81 -7.72
CA GLY A 15 20.10 4.78 -8.69
C GLY A 15 18.70 4.23 -8.47
N SER A 16 18.37 3.17 -9.18
CA SER A 16 17.06 2.54 -9.11
C SER A 16 16.86 1.81 -7.78
N MET A 17 15.65 1.93 -7.24
CA MET A 17 15.23 1.26 -6.01
C MET A 17 14.22 0.14 -6.28
N ALA A 18 14.01 -0.21 -7.55
CA ALA A 18 12.97 -1.16 -7.93
C ALA A 18 13.14 -2.53 -7.26
N ALA A 19 14.37 -3.05 -7.19
CA ALA A 19 14.64 -4.32 -6.54
C ALA A 19 14.36 -4.26 -5.03
N ASP A 20 14.72 -3.14 -4.39
CA ASP A 20 14.49 -2.94 -2.95
C ASP A 20 13.00 -2.86 -2.65
N VAL A 21 12.25 -2.14 -3.47
CA VAL A 21 10.79 -2.03 -3.34
C VAL A 21 10.14 -3.40 -3.56
N ALA A 22 10.63 -4.18 -4.52
CA ALA A 22 10.14 -5.54 -4.75
C ALA A 22 10.30 -6.43 -3.51
N ASP A 23 11.42 -6.32 -2.80
CA ASP A 23 11.65 -7.06 -1.55
C ASP A 23 10.62 -6.68 -0.48
N ALA A 24 10.32 -5.39 -0.36
CA ALA A 24 9.31 -4.90 0.58
C ALA A 24 7.92 -5.44 0.23
N VAL A 25 7.54 -5.38 -1.05
CA VAL A 25 6.23 -5.86 -1.52
C VAL A 25 6.10 -7.37 -1.31
N ALA A 26 7.17 -8.13 -1.61
CA ALA A 26 7.15 -9.58 -1.41
C ALA A 26 6.92 -9.97 0.05
N ALA A 27 7.41 -9.18 0.99
CA ALA A 27 7.20 -9.44 2.42
C ALA A 27 5.71 -9.36 2.81
N LEU A 28 4.90 -8.60 2.08
CA LEU A 28 3.46 -8.50 2.36
C LEU A 28 2.72 -9.82 2.11
N ASP A 29 3.26 -10.70 1.26
CA ASP A 29 2.62 -11.97 0.90
C ASP A 29 2.51 -12.94 2.07
N ASP A 30 3.28 -12.74 3.14
CA ASP A 30 3.23 -13.58 4.34
C ASP A 30 2.08 -13.20 5.28
N PHE A 31 1.31 -12.18 4.96
CA PHE A 31 0.26 -11.63 5.82
C PHE A 31 -1.10 -11.68 5.12
N ASP A 32 -2.16 -11.69 5.92
CA ASP A 32 -3.54 -11.65 5.40
C ASP A 32 -3.90 -10.21 5.02
N VAL A 33 -3.32 -9.75 3.93
CA VAL A 33 -3.57 -8.42 3.36
C VAL A 33 -3.73 -8.52 1.85
N ALA A 34 -4.52 -7.62 1.29
CA ALA A 34 -4.54 -7.36 -0.15
C ALA A 34 -3.69 -6.12 -0.42
N TYR A 35 -3.08 -6.03 -1.59
CA TYR A 35 -2.29 -4.84 -1.92
C TYR A 35 -2.28 -4.56 -3.42
N GLU A 36 -2.03 -3.30 -3.74
CA GLU A 36 -1.88 -2.83 -5.11
C GLU A 36 -0.70 -1.86 -5.16
N THR A 37 0.31 -2.18 -5.96
CA THR A 37 1.45 -1.31 -6.18
C THR A 37 1.16 -0.35 -7.32
N ASN A 38 1.43 0.94 -7.10
CA ASN A 38 1.29 1.99 -8.09
C ASN A 38 2.52 2.90 -8.07
N PRO A 39 2.63 3.89 -8.99
CA PRO A 39 3.84 4.72 -9.08
C PRO A 39 4.19 5.51 -7.82
N MET A 40 3.24 5.73 -6.92
CA MET A 40 3.47 6.53 -5.72
C MET A 40 3.68 5.69 -4.46
N GLY A 41 3.45 4.38 -4.52
CA GLY A 41 3.58 3.51 -3.37
C GLY A 41 2.71 2.26 -3.51
N THR A 42 2.51 1.58 -2.39
CA THR A 42 1.67 0.37 -2.36
C THR A 42 0.49 0.61 -1.42
N VAL A 43 -0.71 0.45 -1.95
CA VAL A 43 -1.93 0.52 -1.15
C VAL A 43 -2.19 -0.86 -0.56
N ILE A 44 -2.39 -0.92 0.75
CA ILE A 44 -2.58 -2.16 1.50
C ILE A 44 -3.95 -2.13 2.16
N GLU A 45 -4.67 -3.25 2.11
CA GLU A 45 -5.96 -3.42 2.78
C GLU A 45 -5.88 -4.61 3.73
N ALA A 46 -6.35 -4.41 4.96
CA ALA A 46 -6.41 -5.44 5.99
C ALA A 46 -7.71 -5.31 6.79
N ASP A 47 -8.07 -6.37 7.52
CA ASP A 47 -9.26 -6.36 8.38
C ASP A 47 -9.02 -5.66 9.71
N ASP A 48 -7.77 -5.56 10.16
CA ASP A 48 -7.43 -4.94 11.44
C ASP A 48 -6.07 -4.25 11.38
N ILE A 49 -5.86 -3.33 12.33
CA ILE A 49 -4.65 -2.52 12.39
C ILE A 49 -3.41 -3.34 12.76
N ASP A 50 -3.56 -4.35 13.60
CA ASP A 50 -2.41 -5.16 14.02
C ASP A 50 -1.83 -5.95 12.87
N THR A 51 -2.66 -6.56 12.04
CA THR A 51 -2.24 -7.26 10.83
C THR A 51 -1.57 -6.30 9.87
N LEU A 52 -2.17 -5.12 9.65
CA LEU A 52 -1.60 -4.10 8.77
C LEU A 52 -0.21 -3.68 9.24
N LEU A 53 -0.07 -3.31 10.50
CA LEU A 53 1.20 -2.81 11.02
C LEU A 53 2.27 -3.91 11.07
N SER A 54 1.88 -5.16 11.31
CA SER A 54 2.81 -6.29 11.23
C SER A 54 3.34 -6.48 9.82
N ALA A 55 2.47 -6.38 8.82
CA ALA A 55 2.86 -6.45 7.41
C ALA A 55 3.80 -5.30 7.03
N VAL A 56 3.48 -4.07 7.46
CA VAL A 56 4.32 -2.90 7.21
C VAL A 56 5.69 -3.04 7.86
N ALA A 57 5.74 -3.53 9.10
CA ALA A 57 7.01 -3.77 9.78
C ALA A 57 7.89 -4.77 9.01
N ALA A 58 7.29 -5.85 8.51
CA ALA A 58 8.02 -6.84 7.71
C ALA A 58 8.53 -6.24 6.39
N ALA A 59 7.69 -5.45 5.71
CA ALA A 59 8.09 -4.77 4.48
C ALA A 59 9.25 -3.81 4.71
N HIS A 60 9.19 -3.01 5.77
CA HIS A 60 10.26 -2.09 6.14
C HIS A 60 11.58 -2.83 6.42
N LYS A 61 11.51 -3.93 7.17
CA LYS A 61 12.71 -4.71 7.54
C LYS A 61 13.29 -5.47 6.36
N ALA A 62 12.51 -5.76 5.33
CA ALA A 62 12.99 -6.46 4.14
C ALA A 62 13.90 -5.59 3.26
N VAL A 63 13.83 -4.28 3.40
CA VAL A 63 14.68 -3.36 2.66
C VAL A 63 16.04 -3.24 3.36
N GLU A 64 17.11 -3.56 2.65
CA GLU A 64 18.46 -3.47 3.18
C GLU A 64 19.07 -2.10 2.88
N GLY A 65 20.00 -1.68 3.75
CA GLY A 65 20.71 -0.42 3.57
C GLY A 65 20.98 0.25 4.92
N ASP A 66 21.89 1.21 4.90
CA ASP A 66 22.26 1.97 6.10
C ASP A 66 21.15 2.93 6.53
N ARG A 67 20.31 3.32 5.60
CA ARG A 67 19.22 4.24 5.85
C ARG A 67 18.01 3.89 4.99
N VAL A 68 16.89 3.64 5.65
CA VAL A 68 15.62 3.30 5.00
C VAL A 68 14.61 4.38 5.36
N SER A 69 13.95 4.93 4.35
CA SER A 69 12.91 5.94 4.54
C SER A 69 11.55 5.29 4.29
N THR A 70 10.67 5.38 5.27
CA THR A 70 9.34 4.79 5.18
C THR A 70 8.27 5.86 5.44
N PHE A 71 7.34 5.96 4.50
CA PHE A 71 6.13 6.77 4.65
C PHE A 71 4.94 5.84 4.77
N LEU A 72 4.10 6.07 5.77
CA LEU A 72 2.88 5.29 5.99
C LEU A 72 1.73 6.22 6.34
N LYS A 73 0.65 6.09 5.58
CA LYS A 73 -0.62 6.75 5.89
C LYS A 73 -1.66 5.67 6.11
N VAL A 74 -2.37 5.73 7.24
CA VAL A 74 -3.39 4.74 7.59
C VAL A 74 -4.76 5.41 7.65
N ASP A 75 -5.75 4.77 7.04
CA ASP A 75 -7.16 5.12 7.15
C ASP A 75 -7.89 3.91 7.75
N ASP A 76 -8.28 4.03 9.00
CA ASP A 76 -8.94 2.95 9.76
C ASP A 76 -10.45 3.20 9.82
N LYS A 77 -11.19 2.44 9.01
CA LYS A 77 -12.66 2.51 8.99
C LYS A 77 -13.24 1.54 10.00
N ARG A 78 -13.26 1.93 11.25
CA ARG A 78 -13.63 1.06 12.37
C ARG A 78 -15.07 0.57 12.31
N THR A 79 -15.95 1.30 11.66
CA THR A 79 -17.39 1.00 11.61
C THR A 79 -17.86 0.52 10.24
N SER A 80 -16.95 0.24 9.31
CA SER A 80 -17.27 -0.18 7.95
C SER A 80 -16.42 -1.36 7.52
N ASP A 81 -17.05 -2.31 6.84
CA ASP A 81 -16.37 -3.44 6.20
C ASP A 81 -16.24 -3.23 4.69
N ALA A 82 -16.52 -2.02 4.20
CA ALA A 82 -16.41 -1.72 2.77
C ALA A 82 -14.96 -1.86 2.30
N PRO A 83 -14.73 -2.53 1.16
CA PRO A 83 -13.38 -2.69 0.62
C PRO A 83 -12.80 -1.36 0.14
N ALA A 84 -11.46 -1.29 0.04
CA ALA A 84 -10.77 -0.09 -0.44
C ALA A 84 -11.25 0.35 -1.82
N SER A 85 -11.56 -0.61 -2.69
CA SER A 85 -12.07 -0.35 -4.04
C SER A 85 -13.36 0.47 -4.06
N ARG A 86 -14.11 0.50 -2.96
CA ARG A 86 -15.37 1.27 -2.87
C ARG A 86 -15.13 2.76 -3.06
N LYS A 87 -14.00 3.30 -2.62
CA LYS A 87 -13.67 4.72 -2.81
C LYS A 87 -13.49 5.05 -4.27
N VAL A 88 -12.81 4.19 -5.02
CA VAL A 88 -12.60 4.35 -6.46
C VAL A 88 -13.95 4.24 -7.18
N ALA A 89 -14.74 3.22 -6.85
CA ALA A 89 -16.06 3.03 -7.44
C ALA A 89 -16.97 4.24 -7.22
N GLY A 90 -16.92 4.83 -6.01
CA GLY A 90 -17.71 6.03 -5.71
C GLY A 90 -17.32 7.22 -6.59
N VAL A 91 -16.04 7.42 -6.83
CA VAL A 91 -15.55 8.48 -7.72
C VAL A 91 -16.00 8.20 -9.16
N GLU A 92 -15.87 6.97 -9.62
CA GLU A 92 -16.26 6.59 -10.99
C GLU A 92 -17.76 6.71 -11.23
N ASP A 93 -18.57 6.44 -10.21
CA ASP A 93 -20.02 6.63 -10.28
C ASP A 93 -20.36 8.12 -10.56
N HIS A 94 -19.67 9.04 -9.90
CA HIS A 94 -19.87 10.47 -10.13
C HIS A 94 -19.32 10.94 -11.47
N LEU A 95 -18.25 10.31 -11.95
CA LEU A 95 -17.71 10.59 -13.28
C LEU A 95 -18.62 10.07 -14.39
N GLY A 96 -19.41 9.02 -14.12
CA GLY A 96 -20.20 8.32 -15.12
C GLY A 96 -19.36 7.46 -16.06
N ARG A 97 -18.13 7.16 -15.69
CA ARG A 97 -17.18 6.36 -16.47
C ARG A 97 -16.03 5.89 -15.59
N PRO A 98 -15.23 4.88 -16.03
CA PRO A 98 -14.00 4.55 -15.35
C PRO A 98 -13.01 5.73 -15.36
N ALA A 99 -12.25 5.88 -14.28
CA ALA A 99 -11.17 6.86 -14.23
C ALA A 99 -10.06 6.42 -15.19
N ARG A 100 -9.51 7.37 -15.92
CA ARG A 100 -8.48 7.07 -16.91
C ARG A 100 -7.15 6.76 -16.23
N LYS A 101 -6.60 5.59 -16.53
CA LYS A 101 -5.31 5.13 -15.98
C LYS A 101 -4.13 5.46 -16.89
N ASP A 102 -4.37 5.66 -18.17
CA ASP A 102 -3.35 5.92 -19.18
C ASP A 102 -3.60 7.25 -19.89
N ARG A 103 -2.54 7.81 -20.46
CA ARG A 103 -2.62 9.03 -21.28
C ARG A 103 -2.79 8.76 -22.77
N SER A 104 -2.82 7.51 -23.15
CA SER A 104 -3.04 7.09 -24.53
C SER A 104 -4.51 7.18 -24.95
#